data_76e12e883e39ab223943aae3d4e97033
#
_entry.id   76e12e883e39ab223943aae3d4e97033
#
_cell.length_a   1.000
_cell.length_b   1.000
_cell.length_c   1.000
_cell.angle_alpha   90.00
_cell.angle_beta   90.00
_cell.angle_gamma   90.00
#
_symmetry.space_group_name_H-M   'P 1'
#
loop_
_entity.id
_entity.type
_entity.pdbx_description
1 polymer ?
#
loop_
_entity_poly.entity_id
_entity_poly.type
_entity_poly.pdbx_seq_one_letter_code
_entity_poly.pdbx_strand_id
1 'polypeptide(L)'
;MKQITCIGIGLGNPDTLTIAAKHAIESCDLLIGASRMLSSFSHVTCSTFASCKTNEICDYILQHPEYQNIGLLFSGDTGFYSGAKSFTNQFKHREQGQEYEIKHICGISSLSYFCAKLQIPWDDVTIISLHGRETPWIST
;
A
#
# COMPACT_ATOMS: atom_id res chain seq x y z
N MET A 1 19.62 -2.10 9.72
CA MET A 1 18.22 -2.02 10.14
C MET A 1 17.32 -2.59 9.04
N LYS A 2 16.37 -3.40 9.42
CA LYS A 2 15.41 -3.96 8.48
C LYS A 2 14.46 -2.89 7.97
N GLN A 3 14.00 -3.02 6.72
CA GLN A 3 13.15 -2.03 6.09
C GLN A 3 11.81 -2.60 5.67
N ILE A 4 10.77 -1.82 5.92
CA ILE A 4 9.42 -2.07 5.40
C ILE A 4 9.04 -0.87 4.55
N THR A 5 8.71 -1.10 3.30
CA THR A 5 8.28 -0.05 2.39
C THR A 5 6.82 -0.25 2.02
N CYS A 6 5.99 0.71 2.38
CA CYS A 6 4.60 0.76 1.94
C CYS A 6 4.58 1.38 0.54
N ILE A 7 4.11 0.64 -0.45
CA ILE A 7 4.24 1.00 -1.87
C ILE A 7 2.86 1.19 -2.48
N GLY A 8 2.56 2.42 -2.92
CA GLY A 8 1.38 2.69 -3.72
C GLY A 8 1.62 2.21 -5.16
N ILE A 9 0.80 1.28 -5.63
CA ILE A 9 1.01 0.66 -6.96
C ILE A 9 0.13 1.25 -8.06
N GLY A 10 -0.59 2.33 -7.76
CA GLY A 10 -1.46 2.93 -8.77
C GLY A 10 -2.71 2.12 -8.99
N LEU A 11 -3.18 2.03 -10.24
CA LEU A 11 -4.50 1.50 -10.58
C LEU A 11 -4.46 0.07 -11.14
N GLY A 12 -3.34 -0.60 -11.01
CA GLY A 12 -3.21 -2.00 -11.41
C GLY A 12 -2.67 -2.24 -12.81
N ASN A 13 -2.26 -1.19 -13.52
CA ASN A 13 -1.60 -1.31 -14.81
C ASN A 13 -0.19 -0.71 -14.76
N PRO A 14 0.73 -1.12 -15.66
CA PRO A 14 2.11 -0.62 -15.64
C PRO A 14 2.23 0.89 -15.85
N ASP A 15 1.27 1.51 -16.56
CA ASP A 15 1.32 2.94 -16.85
C ASP A 15 1.09 3.80 -15.61
N THR A 16 0.47 3.26 -14.58
CA THR A 16 0.23 3.96 -13.33
C THR A 16 1.20 3.57 -12.21
N LEU A 17 2.16 2.69 -12.51
CA LEU A 17 3.21 2.32 -11.57
C LEU A 17 4.40 3.27 -11.72
N THR A 18 4.78 3.93 -10.62
CA THR A 18 5.94 4.83 -10.67
C THR A 18 7.24 4.01 -10.82
N ILE A 19 8.27 4.64 -11.36
CA ILE A 19 9.60 4.02 -11.46
C ILE A 19 10.14 3.69 -10.06
N ALA A 20 9.92 4.58 -9.09
CA ALA A 20 10.33 4.35 -7.72
C ALA A 20 9.66 3.11 -7.11
N ALA A 21 8.36 2.93 -7.35
CA ALA A 21 7.63 1.76 -6.89
C ALA A 21 8.18 0.49 -7.55
N LYS A 22 8.43 0.53 -8.84
CA LYS A 22 8.99 -0.61 -9.57
C LYS A 22 10.34 -1.05 -8.98
N HIS A 23 11.25 -0.09 -8.76
CA HIS A 23 12.55 -0.39 -8.17
C HIS A 23 12.43 -0.95 -6.76
N ALA A 24 11.53 -0.40 -5.95
CA ALA A 24 11.32 -0.89 -4.59
C ALA A 24 10.82 -2.34 -4.60
N ILE A 25 9.86 -2.66 -5.47
CA ILE A 25 9.33 -4.02 -5.60
C ILE A 25 10.43 -5.00 -6.00
N GLU A 26 11.25 -4.63 -6.98
CA GLU A 26 12.33 -5.48 -7.48
C GLU A 26 13.43 -5.73 -6.45
N SER A 27 13.59 -4.84 -5.47
CA SER A 27 14.63 -4.96 -4.44
C SER A 27 14.17 -5.68 -3.18
N CYS A 28 12.90 -6.04 -3.06
CA CYS A 28 12.38 -6.71 -1.88
C CYS A 28 12.71 -8.20 -1.84
N ASP A 29 12.86 -8.74 -0.63
CA ASP A 29 12.96 -10.19 -0.41
C ASP A 29 11.63 -10.80 0.02
N LEU A 30 10.64 -9.96 0.37
CA LEU A 30 9.27 -10.38 0.67
C LEU A 30 8.30 -9.31 0.16
N LEU A 31 7.27 -9.72 -0.59
CA LEU A 31 6.16 -8.86 -0.98
C LEU A 31 4.87 -9.33 -0.32
N ILE A 32 4.15 -8.38 0.28
CA ILE A 32 2.86 -8.64 0.92
C ILE A 32 1.81 -7.75 0.28
N GLY A 33 0.67 -8.32 -0.03
CA GLY A 33 -0.45 -7.59 -0.60
C GLY A 33 -1.63 -8.49 -0.87
N ALA A 34 -2.73 -7.94 -1.36
CA ALA A 34 -3.86 -8.73 -1.82
C ALA A 34 -3.43 -9.64 -2.98
N SER A 35 -4.04 -10.80 -3.08
CA SER A 35 -3.68 -11.78 -4.12
C SER A 35 -3.69 -11.18 -5.53
N ARG A 36 -4.70 -10.36 -5.84
CA ARG A 36 -4.80 -9.72 -7.15
C ARG A 36 -3.64 -8.76 -7.43
N MET A 37 -3.10 -8.11 -6.40
CA MET A 37 -1.95 -7.22 -6.55
C MET A 37 -0.67 -8.01 -6.77
N LEU A 38 -0.48 -9.07 -5.98
CA LEU A 38 0.70 -9.93 -6.11
C LEU A 38 0.78 -10.59 -7.48
N SER A 39 -0.37 -10.96 -8.07
CA SER A 39 -0.38 -11.60 -9.38
C SER A 39 0.13 -10.67 -10.49
N SER A 40 0.04 -9.35 -10.31
CA SER A 40 0.58 -8.39 -11.26
C SER A 40 2.12 -8.34 -11.25
N PHE A 41 2.74 -8.90 -10.22
CA PHE A 41 4.20 -8.90 -10.05
C PHE A 41 4.77 -10.32 -10.01
N SER A 42 4.13 -11.26 -10.70
CA SER A 42 4.54 -12.66 -10.72
C SER A 42 5.94 -12.88 -11.32
N HIS A 43 6.46 -11.90 -12.06
CA HIS A 43 7.82 -11.94 -12.60
C HIS A 43 8.91 -11.68 -11.55
N VAL A 44 8.54 -11.19 -10.38
CA VAL A 44 9.48 -10.95 -9.28
C VAL A 44 9.75 -12.27 -8.56
N THR A 45 11.02 -12.54 -8.27
CA THR A 45 11.45 -13.85 -7.75
C THR A 45 11.47 -13.94 -6.22
N CYS A 46 10.99 -12.92 -5.52
CA CYS A 46 10.98 -12.92 -4.06
C CYS A 46 9.83 -13.75 -3.47
N SER A 47 9.89 -13.99 -2.17
CA SER A 47 8.80 -14.62 -1.43
C SER A 47 7.59 -13.69 -1.39
N THR A 48 6.39 -14.26 -1.32
CA THR A 48 5.15 -13.49 -1.26
C THR A 48 4.25 -14.00 -0.14
N PHE A 49 3.45 -13.10 0.41
CA PHE A 49 2.40 -13.45 1.36
C PHE A 49 1.13 -12.67 1.01
N ALA A 50 0.05 -13.40 0.75
CA ALA A 50 -1.21 -12.78 0.35
C ALA A 50 -2.06 -12.45 1.58
N SER A 51 -2.22 -11.19 1.88
CA SER A 51 -3.10 -10.70 2.94
C SER A 51 -3.37 -9.22 2.76
N CYS A 52 -4.55 -8.78 3.19
CA CYS A 52 -4.90 -7.36 3.29
C CYS A 52 -5.31 -6.98 4.72
N LYS A 53 -5.17 -7.90 5.67
CA LYS A 53 -5.52 -7.67 7.07
C LYS A 53 -4.31 -7.21 7.84
N THR A 54 -4.40 -6.02 8.44
CA THR A 54 -3.26 -5.37 9.11
C THR A 54 -2.65 -6.24 10.20
N ASN A 55 -3.47 -6.83 11.07
CA ASN A 55 -2.97 -7.68 12.16
C ASN A 55 -2.21 -8.90 11.63
N GLU A 56 -2.75 -9.52 10.60
CA GLU A 56 -2.16 -10.70 9.97
C GLU A 56 -0.81 -10.37 9.33
N ILE A 57 -0.73 -9.21 8.68
CA ILE A 57 0.52 -8.73 8.08
C ILE A 57 1.57 -8.47 9.14
N CYS A 58 1.21 -7.77 10.22
CA CYS A 58 2.12 -7.48 11.32
C CYS A 58 2.66 -8.78 11.95
N ASP A 59 1.78 -9.73 12.21
CA ASP A 59 2.16 -11.01 12.80
C ASP A 59 3.09 -11.79 11.88
N TYR A 60 2.80 -11.82 10.59
CA TYR A 60 3.63 -12.54 9.62
C TYR A 60 5.04 -11.97 9.57
N ILE A 61 5.18 -10.65 9.51
CA ILE A 61 6.49 -10.00 9.46
C ILE A 61 7.31 -10.37 10.72
N LEU A 62 6.71 -10.28 11.89
CA LEU A 62 7.40 -10.56 13.15
C LEU A 62 7.74 -12.04 13.34
N GLN A 63 6.97 -12.93 12.74
CA GLN A 63 7.23 -14.37 12.76
C GLN A 63 8.28 -14.82 11.74
N HIS A 64 8.67 -13.91 10.83
CA HIS A 64 9.64 -14.22 9.78
C HIS A 64 10.77 -13.18 9.78
N PRO A 65 11.61 -13.20 10.84
CA PRO A 65 12.67 -12.18 10.99
C PRO A 65 13.82 -12.31 9.98
N GLU A 66 13.82 -13.35 9.16
CA GLU A 66 14.83 -13.57 8.13
C GLU A 66 14.73 -12.56 6.99
N TYR A 67 13.57 -11.96 6.77
CA TYR A 67 13.42 -10.97 5.69
C TYR A 67 13.96 -9.61 6.13
N GLN A 68 14.74 -8.98 5.27
CA GLN A 68 15.42 -7.71 5.54
C GLN A 68 14.79 -6.53 4.83
N ASN A 69 14.15 -6.75 3.67
CA ASN A 69 13.59 -5.69 2.84
C ASN A 69 12.20 -6.10 2.36
N ILE A 70 11.18 -5.63 3.07
CA ILE A 70 9.81 -6.07 2.89
C ILE A 70 9.02 -4.98 2.18
N GLY A 71 8.31 -5.35 1.12
CA GLY A 71 7.40 -4.46 0.41
C GLY A 71 5.94 -4.80 0.71
N LEU A 72 5.16 -3.78 1.08
CA LEU A 72 3.72 -3.91 1.26
C LEU A 72 3.02 -3.16 0.13
N LEU A 73 2.19 -3.87 -0.62
CA LEU A 73 1.50 -3.30 -1.78
C LEU A 73 0.14 -2.74 -1.38
N PHE A 74 -0.12 -1.51 -1.79
CA PHE A 74 -1.41 -0.84 -1.60
C PHE A 74 -1.87 -0.27 -2.93
N SER A 75 -3.17 -0.40 -3.24
CA SER A 75 -3.68 0.18 -4.48
C SER A 75 -3.73 1.71 -4.38
N GLY A 76 -3.58 2.38 -5.51
CA GLY A 76 -3.58 3.84 -5.57
C GLY A 76 -2.36 4.45 -4.91
N ASP A 77 -2.61 5.42 -4.03
CA ASP A 77 -1.59 6.11 -3.26
C ASP A 77 -1.69 5.76 -1.78
N THR A 78 -0.55 5.63 -1.12
CA THR A 78 -0.48 5.28 0.31
C THR A 78 -1.10 6.33 1.23
N GLY A 79 -1.25 7.56 0.77
CA GLY A 79 -1.82 8.66 1.54
C GLY A 79 -3.30 8.92 1.27
N PHE A 80 -3.96 8.13 0.42
CA PHE A 80 -5.33 8.39 0.01
C PHE A 80 -6.24 7.19 0.33
N TYR A 81 -6.87 7.23 1.50
CA TYR A 81 -7.76 6.16 1.99
C TYR A 81 -7.13 4.78 1.87
N SER A 82 -5.86 4.69 2.25
CA SER A 82 -5.07 3.46 2.15
C SER A 82 -4.92 2.78 3.50
N GLY A 83 -4.77 1.48 3.49
CA GLY A 83 -4.43 0.69 4.68
C GLY A 83 -3.03 0.95 5.22
N ALA A 84 -2.20 1.70 4.50
CA ALA A 84 -0.82 1.99 4.91
C ALA A 84 -0.75 2.73 6.25
N LYS A 85 -1.67 3.65 6.50
CA LYS A 85 -1.74 4.37 7.78
C LYS A 85 -2.04 3.42 8.94
N SER A 86 -3.03 2.56 8.77
CA SER A 86 -3.39 1.57 9.78
C SER A 86 -2.23 0.62 10.08
N PHE A 87 -1.58 0.11 9.05
CA PHE A 87 -0.42 -0.74 9.22
C PHE A 87 0.70 -0.03 9.99
N THR A 88 1.06 1.17 9.54
CA THR A 88 2.15 1.94 10.16
C THR A 88 1.89 2.20 11.64
N ASN A 89 0.67 2.61 11.98
CA ASN A 89 0.30 2.87 13.37
C ASN A 89 0.35 1.60 14.21
N GLN A 90 -0.20 0.50 13.72
CA GLN A 90 -0.22 -0.76 14.48
C GLN A 90 1.16 -1.37 14.63
N PHE A 91 1.96 -1.33 13.57
CA PHE A 91 3.31 -1.91 13.61
C PHE A 91 4.23 -1.16 14.58
N LYS A 92 4.14 0.17 14.62
CA LYS A 92 4.93 0.99 15.54
C LYS A 92 4.66 0.70 17.02
N HIS A 93 3.46 0.20 17.33
CA HIS A 93 3.09 -0.16 18.70
C HIS A 93 3.57 -1.56 19.10
N ARG A 94 4.10 -2.33 18.16
CA ARG A 94 4.70 -3.64 18.46
C ARG A 94 6.12 -3.44 18.98
N GLU A 95 6.48 -4.15 20.03
CA GLU A 95 7.81 -4.03 20.64
C GLU A 95 8.93 -4.31 19.63
N GLN A 96 8.80 -5.40 18.89
CA GLN A 96 9.79 -5.76 17.87
C GLN A 96 9.74 -4.85 16.64
N GLY A 97 8.71 -4.05 16.50
CA GLY A 97 8.58 -3.10 15.40
C GLY A 97 9.66 -2.02 15.42
N GLN A 98 10.29 -1.78 16.56
CA GLN A 98 11.36 -0.79 16.69
C GLN A 98 12.62 -1.16 15.90
N GLU A 99 12.77 -2.43 15.51
CA GLU A 99 13.91 -2.90 14.71
C GLU A 99 13.74 -2.62 13.22
N TYR A 100 12.61 -2.07 12.81
CA TYR A 100 12.27 -1.82 11.41
C TYR A 100 12.14 -0.34 11.13
N GLU A 101 12.67 0.07 9.98
CA GLU A 101 12.42 1.39 9.42
C GLU A 101 11.27 1.27 8.42
N ILE A 102 10.25 2.12 8.57
CA ILE A 102 9.10 2.13 7.67
C ILE A 102 9.19 3.33 6.74
N LYS A 103 9.11 3.05 5.43
CA LYS A 103 9.10 4.07 4.37
C LYS A 103 7.81 3.98 3.58
N HIS A 104 7.44 5.08 2.94
CA HIS A 104 6.28 5.14 2.06
C HIS A 104 6.71 5.62 0.68
N ILE A 105 6.22 4.95 -0.36
CA ILE A 105 6.37 5.40 -1.75
C ILE A 105 4.98 5.71 -2.27
N CYS A 106 4.76 6.95 -2.70
CA CYS A 106 3.46 7.37 -3.21
C CYS A 106 3.15 6.71 -4.56
N GLY A 107 1.88 6.59 -4.84
CA GLY A 107 1.38 6.09 -6.11
C GLY A 107 0.36 7.05 -6.71
N ILE A 108 -0.15 6.71 -7.87
CA ILE A 108 -1.21 7.50 -8.53
C ILE A 108 -2.55 7.09 -7.92
N SER A 109 -3.23 8.06 -7.29
CA SER A 109 -4.54 7.82 -6.70
C SER A 109 -5.63 7.72 -7.77
N SER A 110 -6.72 7.03 -7.45
CA SER A 110 -7.88 6.97 -8.32
C SER A 110 -8.46 8.36 -8.58
N LEU A 111 -8.38 9.27 -7.61
CA LEU A 111 -8.84 10.65 -7.77
C LEU A 111 -8.06 11.37 -8.86
N SER A 112 -6.72 11.36 -8.76
CA SER A 112 -5.87 12.02 -9.75
C SER A 112 -6.09 11.46 -11.14
N TYR A 113 -6.16 10.13 -11.26
CA TYR A 113 -6.36 9.46 -12.54
C TYR A 113 -7.73 9.78 -13.14
N PHE A 114 -8.79 9.70 -12.34
CA PHE A 114 -10.16 9.97 -12.78
C PHE A 114 -10.32 11.39 -13.24
N CYS A 115 -9.83 12.35 -12.47
CA CYS A 115 -9.93 13.78 -12.84
C CYS A 115 -9.14 14.09 -14.11
N ALA A 116 -7.98 13.46 -14.29
CA ALA A 116 -7.20 13.62 -15.51
C ALA A 116 -7.97 13.10 -16.74
N LYS A 117 -8.63 11.95 -16.61
CA LYS A 117 -9.47 11.41 -17.69
C LYS A 117 -10.65 12.33 -18.04
N LEU A 118 -11.21 13.02 -17.07
CA LEU A 118 -12.30 13.98 -17.26
C LEU A 118 -11.78 15.36 -17.68
N GLN A 119 -10.48 15.58 -17.68
CA GLN A 119 -9.83 16.87 -17.99
C GLN A 119 -10.29 17.98 -17.05
N ILE A 120 -10.45 17.67 -15.77
CA ILE A 120 -10.81 18.63 -14.73
C ILE A 120 -9.73 18.66 -13.63
N PRO A 121 -9.49 19.86 -13.04
CA PRO A 121 -8.66 19.94 -11.84
C PRO A 121 -9.42 19.37 -10.64
N TRP A 122 -8.70 18.97 -9.58
CA TRP A 122 -9.33 18.42 -8.39
C TRP A 122 -9.03 19.24 -7.12
N ASP A 123 -8.42 20.41 -7.26
CA ASP A 123 -8.12 21.31 -6.16
C ASP A 123 -9.38 21.81 -5.43
N ASP A 124 -10.52 21.90 -6.12
CA ASP A 124 -11.80 22.30 -5.53
C ASP A 124 -12.72 21.11 -5.20
N VAL A 125 -12.21 19.89 -5.28
CA VAL A 125 -13.01 18.67 -5.06
C VAL A 125 -13.15 18.38 -3.57
N THR A 126 -14.38 18.08 -3.15
CA THR A 126 -14.62 17.56 -1.80
C THR A 126 -14.46 16.04 -1.80
N ILE A 127 -13.58 15.55 -0.95
CA ILE A 127 -13.24 14.13 -0.90
C ILE A 127 -13.97 13.47 0.26
N ILE A 128 -14.75 12.43 -0.06
CA ILE A 128 -15.55 11.70 0.92
C ILE A 128 -15.34 10.21 0.70
N SER A 129 -15.01 9.48 1.77
CA SER A 129 -14.94 8.04 1.72
C SER A 129 -16.12 7.43 2.46
N LEU A 130 -16.83 6.54 1.77
CA LEU A 130 -17.94 5.78 2.35
C LEU A 130 -17.48 4.41 2.88
N HIS A 131 -16.26 4.04 2.59
CA HIS A 131 -15.73 2.73 2.96
C HIS A 131 -15.59 2.63 4.49
N GLY A 132 -16.39 1.75 5.10
CA GLY A 132 -16.38 1.56 6.55
C GLY A 132 -16.93 2.73 7.35
N ARG A 133 -17.71 3.63 6.73
CA ARG A 133 -18.26 4.81 7.40
C ARG A 133 -19.76 4.94 7.17
N GLU A 134 -20.46 5.41 8.21
CA GLU A 134 -21.83 5.91 8.07
C GLU A 134 -21.76 7.40 7.79
N THR A 135 -22.49 7.83 6.76
CA THR A 135 -22.53 9.24 6.36
C THR A 135 -23.98 9.70 6.29
N PRO A 136 -24.48 10.45 7.30
CA PRO A 136 -25.91 10.74 7.45
C PRO A 136 -26.53 11.47 6.24
N TRP A 137 -25.75 12.27 5.52
CA TRP A 137 -26.24 13.06 4.39
C TRP A 137 -26.34 12.28 3.08
N ILE A 138 -26.12 10.99 3.09
CA ILE A 138 -26.28 10.10 1.94
C ILE A 138 -27.48 9.17 2.12
N SER A 139 -28.00 9.05 3.35
CA SER A 139 -29.15 8.25 3.64
C SER A 139 -30.44 9.04 3.31
N THR A 140 -30.84 9.06 2.07
CA THR A 140 -32.13 9.63 1.69
C THR A 140 -33.01 8.60 1.05
#